data_d396fb55a24967a33e40e7f514ebd86c
#
_entry.id   d396fb55a24967a33e40e7f514ebd86c
#
_cell.length_a   1.000
_cell.length_b   1.000
_cell.length_c   1.000
_cell.angle_alpha   90.00
_cell.angle_beta   90.00
_cell.angle_gamma   90.00
#
_symmetry.space_group_name_H-M   'P 1'
#
loop_
_entity.id
_entity.type
_entity.pdbx_description
1 polymer ?
#
loop_
_entity_poly.entity_id
_entity_poly.type
_entity_poly.pdbx_seq_one_letter_code
_entity_poly.pdbx_strand_id
1 'polypeptide(L)'
;MVWFTENTNGNNMKIQLLRENQTVIDKRDLEKISLAEDYLNDRFHLETEKLTKLEIQKNPMRSDIINFILKQFSRETSYLEIGVRHTEENFDLIKASKKYSVDPGYESEINNVDFQMTSDEFFAELRAGKILNQNIKFDVVFIDGSHLANQVSKDIENALYYLADDGYIVMHDCNPPTEFHASENYYYRLSPSGGFWNGTTWKAFVNARKRTDIYSCCIDSDWGVGVLSKNKDFGHATDVKNDFYEFYIFAENRKKSLNLITFEDFTEFFK
;
A
#
# COMPACT_ATOMS: atom_id res chain seq x y z
N MET A 1 1.70 -26.89 -25.46
CA MET A 1 0.73 -26.62 -24.37
C MET A 1 1.30 -27.29 -23.13
N VAL A 2 1.64 -26.52 -22.11
CA VAL A 2 2.21 -27.04 -20.85
C VAL A 2 1.06 -27.22 -19.88
N TRP A 3 0.85 -28.44 -19.37
CA TRP A 3 -0.12 -28.72 -18.34
C TRP A 3 0.62 -28.98 -17.02
N PHE A 4 0.16 -28.36 -15.95
CA PHE A 4 0.63 -28.63 -14.60
C PHE A 4 -0.30 -29.68 -13.98
N THR A 5 0.25 -30.81 -13.52
CA THR A 5 -0.50 -31.78 -12.72
C THR A 5 0.05 -31.81 -11.31
N GLU A 6 -0.83 -31.60 -10.31
CA GLU A 6 -0.47 -31.86 -8.93
C GLU A 6 -0.27 -33.36 -8.71
N ASN A 7 0.85 -33.70 -8.14
CA ASN A 7 1.08 -35.06 -7.68
C ASN A 7 0.52 -35.19 -6.26
N THR A 8 -0.31 -36.20 -6.01
CA THR A 8 -1.09 -36.44 -4.79
C THR A 8 -0.28 -36.59 -3.49
N ASN A 9 1.03 -36.44 -3.53
CA ASN A 9 1.95 -36.48 -2.38
C ASN A 9 2.54 -35.09 -1.99
N GLY A 10 1.97 -34.02 -2.46
CA GLY A 10 2.02 -32.71 -1.76
C GLY A 10 3.32 -31.91 -1.83
N ASN A 11 4.40 -32.34 -2.46
CA ASN A 11 5.66 -31.58 -2.35
C ASN A 11 6.50 -31.42 -3.60
N ASN A 12 6.06 -31.85 -4.77
CA ASN A 12 6.80 -31.57 -6.00
C ASN A 12 5.85 -31.37 -7.17
N MET A 13 5.77 -30.13 -7.65
CA MET A 13 5.13 -29.81 -8.93
C MET A 13 6.04 -30.33 -10.05
N LYS A 14 5.66 -31.44 -10.70
CA LYS A 14 6.37 -31.92 -11.90
C LYS A 14 5.78 -31.25 -13.13
N ILE A 15 6.61 -30.54 -13.86
CA ILE A 15 6.28 -30.07 -15.21
C ILE A 15 6.31 -31.28 -16.13
N GLN A 16 5.14 -31.75 -16.56
CA GLN A 16 5.02 -32.83 -17.54
C GLN A 16 4.83 -32.22 -18.93
N LEU A 17 5.87 -32.27 -19.73
CA LEU A 17 5.81 -31.91 -21.15
C LEU A 17 5.09 -33.02 -21.90
N LEU A 18 3.83 -32.78 -22.30
CA LEU A 18 3.15 -33.68 -23.25
C LEU A 18 3.75 -33.46 -24.64
N ARG A 19 4.38 -34.51 -25.16
CA ARG A 19 4.92 -34.52 -26.51
C ARG A 19 3.77 -34.69 -27.52
N GLU A 20 3.35 -33.60 -28.14
CA GLU A 20 2.79 -33.68 -29.49
C GLU A 20 3.94 -33.45 -30.48
N ASN A 21 4.24 -34.46 -31.27
CA ASN A 21 5.29 -34.49 -32.30
C ASN A 21 6.74 -34.38 -31.79
N GLN A 22 7.38 -35.50 -31.59
CA GLN A 22 8.82 -35.85 -31.60
C GLN A 22 9.85 -34.66 -31.61
N THR A 23 9.60 -33.60 -30.92
CA THR A 23 10.57 -32.51 -30.77
C THR A 23 11.57 -32.93 -29.70
N VAL A 24 12.81 -33.10 -30.08
CA VAL A 24 13.92 -33.33 -29.15
C VAL A 24 14.05 -32.08 -28.29
N ILE A 25 13.76 -32.22 -27.00
CA ILE A 25 14.06 -31.16 -26.02
C ILE A 25 15.58 -31.02 -26.01
N ASP A 26 16.08 -29.90 -26.47
CA ASP A 26 17.52 -29.66 -26.46
C ASP A 26 18.04 -29.43 -25.01
N LYS A 27 19.37 -29.44 -24.85
CA LYS A 27 20.03 -29.26 -23.57
C LYS A 27 19.64 -27.89 -22.92
N ARG A 28 19.43 -26.85 -23.73
CA ARG A 28 19.04 -25.50 -23.26
C ARG A 28 17.63 -25.49 -22.68
N ASP A 29 16.72 -26.25 -23.26
CA ASP A 29 15.36 -26.36 -22.76
C ASP A 29 15.31 -27.14 -21.45
N LEU A 30 16.14 -28.15 -21.27
CA LEU A 30 16.31 -28.85 -20.00
C LEU A 30 16.90 -27.93 -18.92
N GLU A 31 17.88 -27.11 -19.28
CA GLU A 31 18.46 -26.12 -18.38
C GLU A 31 17.40 -25.06 -17.93
N LYS A 32 16.55 -24.57 -18.85
CA LYS A 32 15.45 -23.65 -18.51
C LYS A 32 14.41 -24.30 -17.60
N ILE A 33 14.08 -25.58 -17.81
CA ILE A 33 13.16 -26.32 -16.96
C ILE A 33 13.74 -26.47 -15.55
N SER A 34 15.03 -26.84 -15.45
CA SER A 34 15.71 -26.94 -14.15
C SER A 34 15.73 -25.60 -13.40
N LEU A 35 16.04 -24.50 -14.10
CA LEU A 35 15.98 -23.16 -13.52
C LEU A 35 14.57 -22.77 -13.05
N ALA A 36 13.53 -23.18 -13.77
CA ALA A 36 12.16 -22.94 -13.37
C ALA A 36 11.77 -23.75 -12.11
N GLU A 37 12.25 -24.99 -12.00
CA GLU A 37 12.06 -25.82 -10.79
C GLU A 37 12.80 -25.21 -9.58
N ASP A 38 14.06 -24.77 -9.77
CA ASP A 38 14.84 -24.10 -8.73
C ASP A 38 14.15 -22.82 -8.25
N TYR A 39 13.62 -22.02 -9.20
CA TYR A 39 12.86 -20.81 -8.90
C TYR A 39 11.61 -21.10 -8.06
N LEU A 40 10.81 -22.11 -8.43
CA LEU A 40 9.58 -22.45 -7.72
C LEU A 40 9.84 -23.02 -6.32
N ASN A 41 11.02 -23.60 -6.08
CA ASN A 41 11.40 -24.18 -4.79
C ASN A 41 12.36 -23.30 -3.98
N ASP A 42 12.71 -22.11 -4.50
CA ASP A 42 13.58 -21.18 -3.79
C ASP A 42 12.95 -20.71 -2.49
N ARG A 43 13.74 -20.70 -1.40
CA ARG A 43 13.27 -20.35 -0.07
C ARG A 43 12.65 -18.96 0.03
N PHE A 44 13.18 -17.99 -0.72
CA PHE A 44 12.66 -16.62 -0.69
C PHE A 44 11.27 -16.52 -1.32
N HIS A 45 11.04 -17.27 -2.42
CA HIS A 45 9.72 -17.37 -3.05
C HIS A 45 8.70 -18.04 -2.12
N LEU A 46 9.06 -19.17 -1.52
CA LEU A 46 8.18 -19.92 -0.62
C LEU A 46 7.83 -19.12 0.65
N GLU A 47 8.81 -18.45 1.26
CA GLU A 47 8.58 -17.62 2.44
C GLU A 47 7.73 -16.39 2.11
N THR A 48 8.05 -15.71 1.00
CA THR A 48 7.32 -14.53 0.56
C THR A 48 5.89 -14.87 0.19
N GLU A 49 5.65 -15.97 -0.52
CA GLU A 49 4.30 -16.45 -0.84
C GLU A 49 3.48 -16.74 0.43
N LYS A 50 4.11 -17.37 1.43
CA LYS A 50 3.46 -17.62 2.74
C LYS A 50 3.06 -16.30 3.41
N LEU A 51 3.95 -15.32 3.48
CA LEU A 51 3.67 -14.02 4.10
C LEU A 51 2.62 -13.22 3.32
N THR A 52 2.67 -13.26 1.99
CA THR A 52 1.64 -12.69 1.12
C THR A 52 0.25 -13.27 1.42
N LYS A 53 0.15 -14.60 1.52
CA LYS A 53 -1.13 -15.27 1.84
C LYS A 53 -1.67 -14.87 3.22
N LEU A 54 -0.79 -14.68 4.21
CA LEU A 54 -1.19 -14.21 5.53
C LEU A 54 -1.68 -12.76 5.46
N GLU A 55 -1.01 -11.91 4.68
CA GLU A 55 -1.37 -10.50 4.56
C GLU A 55 -2.75 -10.31 3.90
N ILE A 56 -3.02 -11.02 2.81
CA ILE A 56 -4.31 -10.98 2.09
C ILE A 56 -5.49 -11.38 2.99
N GLN A 57 -5.27 -12.18 4.02
CA GLN A 57 -6.32 -12.65 4.93
C GLN A 57 -6.64 -11.66 6.06
N LYS A 58 -5.82 -10.62 6.23
CA LYS A 58 -6.02 -9.63 7.30
C LYS A 58 -7.26 -8.77 7.04
N ASN A 59 -7.90 -8.40 8.13
CA ASN A 59 -9.07 -7.53 8.17
C ASN A 59 -8.95 -6.60 9.41
N PRO A 60 -9.62 -5.43 9.41
CA PRO A 60 -10.49 -4.89 8.35
C PRO A 60 -9.70 -4.35 7.16
N MET A 61 -10.39 -4.11 6.04
CA MET A 61 -9.82 -3.44 4.87
C MET A 61 -9.73 -1.93 5.10
N ARG A 62 -8.89 -1.24 4.30
CA ARG A 62 -8.71 0.22 4.36
C ARG A 62 -10.02 1.01 4.31
N SER A 63 -10.98 0.57 3.49
CA SER A 63 -12.29 1.23 3.40
C SER A 63 -13.08 1.16 4.72
N ASP A 64 -12.99 0.07 5.47
CA ASP A 64 -13.63 -0.06 6.78
C ASP A 64 -13.00 0.86 7.81
N ILE A 65 -11.66 0.96 7.80
CA ILE A 65 -10.87 1.84 8.68
C ILE A 65 -11.21 3.31 8.40
N ILE A 66 -11.21 3.71 7.12
CA ILE A 66 -11.58 5.07 6.71
C ILE A 66 -13.02 5.39 7.14
N ASN A 67 -13.96 4.47 6.89
CA ASN A 67 -15.36 4.64 7.28
C ASN A 67 -15.52 4.68 8.80
N PHE A 68 -14.71 3.95 9.58
CA PHE A 68 -14.69 4.06 11.03
C PHE A 68 -14.26 5.46 11.47
N ILE A 69 -13.18 6.01 10.90
CA ILE A 69 -12.70 7.37 11.18
C ILE A 69 -13.77 8.41 10.82
N LEU A 70 -14.38 8.30 9.62
CA LEU A 70 -15.42 9.23 9.17
C LEU A 70 -16.64 9.25 10.09
N LYS A 71 -17.00 8.14 10.74
CA LYS A 71 -18.09 8.07 11.71
C LYS A 71 -17.81 8.82 13.01
N GLN A 72 -16.57 9.21 13.30
CA GLN A 72 -16.22 9.94 14.51
C GLN A 72 -16.59 11.44 14.41
N PHE A 73 -16.80 11.94 13.20
CA PHE A 73 -17.22 13.32 13.00
C PHE A 73 -18.73 13.47 13.19
N SER A 74 -19.14 14.51 13.91
CA SER A 74 -20.55 14.89 14.12
C SER A 74 -21.05 15.90 13.08
N ARG A 75 -20.34 16.08 11.97
CA ARG A 75 -20.64 17.01 10.88
C ARG A 75 -20.59 16.33 9.53
N GLU A 76 -21.03 17.02 8.48
CA GLU A 76 -20.75 16.62 7.11
C GLU A 76 -19.23 16.54 6.88
N THR A 77 -18.79 15.46 6.24
CA THR A 77 -17.38 15.16 6.03
C THR A 77 -16.94 15.33 4.59
N SER A 78 -15.69 15.77 4.41
CA SER A 78 -15.02 15.91 3.14
C SER A 78 -13.85 14.95 3.05
N TYR A 79 -13.80 14.15 1.98
CA TYR A 79 -12.83 13.11 1.73
C TYR A 79 -12.09 13.37 0.42
N LEU A 80 -10.79 13.15 0.42
CA LEU A 80 -9.93 13.18 -0.78
C LEU A 80 -9.20 11.85 -0.89
N GLU A 81 -9.22 11.24 -2.07
CA GLU A 81 -8.45 10.03 -2.41
C GLU A 81 -7.43 10.35 -3.51
N ILE A 82 -6.15 10.06 -3.23
CA ILE A 82 -5.03 10.20 -4.14
C ILE A 82 -4.57 8.80 -4.56
N GLY A 83 -4.66 8.49 -5.84
CA GLY A 83 -4.44 7.15 -6.39
C GLY A 83 -5.73 6.34 -6.40
N VAL A 84 -6.48 6.44 -7.49
CA VAL A 84 -7.76 5.73 -7.68
C VAL A 84 -7.70 4.97 -8.98
N ARG A 85 -7.11 3.78 -8.94
CA ARG A 85 -7.02 2.93 -10.13
C ARG A 85 -8.40 2.50 -10.64
N HIS A 86 -9.21 1.95 -9.72
CA HIS A 86 -10.59 1.53 -9.93
C HIS A 86 -11.43 1.99 -8.74
N THR A 87 -12.50 2.75 -8.99
CA THR A 87 -13.30 3.38 -7.93
C THR A 87 -13.94 2.35 -7.01
N GLU A 88 -14.33 1.18 -7.54
CA GLU A 88 -14.95 0.08 -6.81
C GLU A 88 -14.03 -0.58 -5.77
N GLU A 89 -12.70 -0.43 -5.90
CA GLU A 89 -11.76 -1.05 -4.97
C GLU A 89 -11.73 -0.34 -3.60
N ASN A 90 -11.99 0.98 -3.57
CA ASN A 90 -12.04 1.75 -2.32
C ASN A 90 -13.00 2.95 -2.40
N PHE A 91 -12.84 3.86 -3.36
CA PHE A 91 -13.53 5.15 -3.40
C PHE A 91 -15.06 5.03 -3.29
N ASP A 92 -15.69 4.09 -4.01
CA ASP A 92 -17.14 3.89 -3.99
C ASP A 92 -17.63 3.38 -2.64
N LEU A 93 -16.79 2.69 -1.87
CA LEU A 93 -17.10 2.14 -0.55
C LEU A 93 -17.07 3.20 0.56
N ILE A 94 -16.49 4.38 0.30
CA ILE A 94 -16.32 5.43 1.30
C ILE A 94 -17.61 6.22 1.55
N LYS A 95 -17.95 6.41 2.83
CA LYS A 95 -19.20 7.02 3.30
C LYS A 95 -19.00 8.45 3.80
N ALA A 96 -18.32 9.28 3.01
CA ALA A 96 -18.21 10.72 3.28
C ALA A 96 -19.35 11.51 2.60
N SER A 97 -19.70 12.68 3.13
CA SER A 97 -20.73 13.55 2.56
C SER A 97 -20.29 14.16 1.24
N LYS A 98 -18.99 14.46 1.11
CA LYS A 98 -18.35 14.95 -0.12
C LYS A 98 -17.10 14.14 -0.36
N LYS A 99 -16.93 13.65 -1.58
CA LYS A 99 -15.77 12.84 -1.99
C LYS A 99 -15.13 13.44 -3.23
N TYR A 100 -13.80 13.35 -3.29
CA TYR A 100 -13.00 13.80 -4.41
C TYR A 100 -11.93 12.76 -4.71
N SER A 101 -11.75 12.42 -5.99
CA SER A 101 -10.82 11.41 -6.48
C SER A 101 -9.81 12.00 -7.45
N VAL A 102 -8.53 11.66 -7.26
CA VAL A 102 -7.41 12.16 -8.05
C VAL A 102 -6.57 10.97 -8.52
N ASP A 103 -6.43 10.80 -9.83
CA ASP A 103 -5.56 9.79 -10.43
C ASP A 103 -5.18 10.20 -11.86
N PRO A 104 -3.93 10.03 -12.32
CA PRO A 104 -3.54 10.36 -13.69
C PRO A 104 -4.06 9.39 -14.76
N GLY A 105 -4.55 8.19 -14.36
CA GLY A 105 -5.09 7.20 -15.29
C GLY A 105 -4.02 6.41 -16.05
N TYR A 106 -2.81 6.25 -15.49
CA TYR A 106 -1.72 5.53 -16.18
C TYR A 106 -1.90 4.01 -16.25
N GLU A 107 -2.66 3.45 -15.32
CA GLU A 107 -2.84 2.00 -15.19
C GLU A 107 -4.16 1.49 -15.78
N SER A 108 -5.08 2.37 -16.13
CA SER A 108 -6.39 2.01 -16.68
C SER A 108 -6.77 2.90 -17.87
N GLU A 109 -7.26 2.29 -18.95
CA GLU A 109 -7.82 3.01 -20.09
C GLU A 109 -9.12 3.76 -19.74
N ILE A 110 -9.84 3.28 -18.73
CA ILE A 110 -11.06 3.91 -18.22
C ILE A 110 -10.80 4.29 -16.76
N ASN A 111 -10.66 5.58 -16.52
CA ASN A 111 -10.48 6.15 -15.19
C ASN A 111 -11.59 7.17 -14.93
N ASN A 112 -12.58 6.77 -14.11
CA ASN A 112 -13.75 7.59 -13.77
C ASN A 112 -13.50 8.38 -12.49
N VAL A 113 -12.46 9.20 -12.47
CA VAL A 113 -12.13 10.06 -11.33
C VAL A 113 -12.57 11.50 -11.57
N ASP A 114 -12.73 12.28 -10.49
CA ASP A 114 -13.11 13.69 -10.58
C ASP A 114 -12.00 14.53 -11.21
N PHE A 115 -10.72 14.19 -10.91
CA PHE A 115 -9.55 14.91 -11.38
C PHE A 115 -8.55 13.93 -11.99
N GLN A 116 -8.56 13.82 -13.32
CA GLN A 116 -7.61 12.98 -14.06
C GLN A 116 -6.27 13.72 -14.24
N MET A 117 -5.47 13.76 -13.19
CA MET A 117 -4.16 14.40 -13.12
C MET A 117 -3.32 13.82 -11.99
N THR A 118 -2.02 14.13 -11.98
CA THR A 118 -1.14 13.75 -10.89
C THR A 118 -1.49 14.51 -9.60
N SER A 119 -1.12 13.98 -8.44
CA SER A 119 -1.30 14.67 -7.16
C SER A 119 -0.56 16.02 -7.12
N ASP A 120 0.64 16.10 -7.72
CA ASP A 120 1.41 17.36 -7.83
C ASP A 120 0.62 18.43 -8.60
N GLU A 121 0.03 18.06 -9.73
CA GLU A 121 -0.82 18.94 -10.54
C GLU A 121 -2.09 19.34 -9.79
N PHE A 122 -2.76 18.37 -9.16
CA PHE A 122 -3.97 18.64 -8.39
C PHE A 122 -3.73 19.68 -7.29
N PHE A 123 -2.71 19.49 -6.47
CA PHE A 123 -2.41 20.44 -5.40
C PHE A 123 -1.90 21.79 -5.93
N ALA A 124 -1.23 21.83 -7.08
CA ALA A 124 -0.85 23.09 -7.73
C ALA A 124 -2.08 23.87 -8.22
N GLU A 125 -3.01 23.21 -8.91
CA GLU A 125 -4.25 23.81 -9.42
C GLU A 125 -5.19 24.22 -8.27
N LEU A 126 -5.23 23.44 -7.17
CA LEU A 126 -5.98 23.78 -5.96
C LEU A 126 -5.43 25.05 -5.30
N ARG A 127 -4.10 25.16 -5.16
CA ARG A 127 -3.47 26.38 -4.62
C ARG A 127 -3.71 27.60 -5.51
N ALA A 128 -3.77 27.40 -6.82
CA ALA A 128 -4.06 28.47 -7.77
C ALA A 128 -5.54 28.87 -7.82
N GLY A 129 -6.42 28.16 -7.08
CA GLY A 129 -7.87 28.41 -7.08
C GLY A 129 -8.56 28.08 -8.40
N LYS A 130 -7.95 27.23 -9.24
CA LYS A 130 -8.50 26.83 -10.54
C LYS A 130 -9.46 25.65 -10.42
N ILE A 131 -9.28 24.82 -9.40
CA ILE A 131 -10.16 23.71 -9.05
C ILE A 131 -10.55 23.84 -7.59
N LEU A 132 -11.77 23.50 -7.23
CA LEU A 132 -12.30 23.60 -5.88
C LEU A 132 -12.03 24.96 -5.20
N ASN A 133 -12.45 25.13 -3.96
CA ASN A 133 -12.09 26.30 -3.18
C ASN A 133 -10.67 26.15 -2.64
N GLN A 134 -9.78 27.12 -2.89
CA GLN A 134 -8.38 27.07 -2.44
C GLN A 134 -8.22 26.98 -0.90
N ASN A 135 -9.25 27.31 -0.13
CA ASN A 135 -9.28 27.20 1.33
C ASN A 135 -10.01 25.95 1.82
N ILE A 136 -10.33 25.02 0.91
CA ILE A 136 -10.95 23.75 1.27
C ILE A 136 -10.11 23.02 2.32
N LYS A 137 -10.79 22.36 3.26
CA LYS A 137 -10.16 21.42 4.20
C LYS A 137 -10.83 20.07 4.06
N PHE A 138 -10.02 19.02 4.11
CA PHE A 138 -10.49 17.64 4.09
C PHE A 138 -10.45 17.06 5.50
N ASP A 139 -11.50 16.34 5.88
CA ASP A 139 -11.55 15.62 7.15
C ASP A 139 -10.73 14.33 7.08
N VAL A 140 -10.72 13.66 5.93
CA VAL A 140 -9.85 12.53 5.66
C VAL A 140 -9.22 12.67 4.27
N VAL A 141 -7.90 12.49 4.20
CA VAL A 141 -7.15 12.34 2.96
C VAL A 141 -6.58 10.93 2.92
N PHE A 142 -6.90 10.17 1.88
CA PHE A 142 -6.34 8.84 1.65
C PHE A 142 -5.26 8.90 0.57
N ILE A 143 -4.09 8.31 0.84
CA ILE A 143 -2.94 8.28 -0.06
C ILE A 143 -2.62 6.84 -0.42
N ASP A 144 -2.86 6.47 -1.68
CA ASP A 144 -2.62 5.14 -2.26
C ASP A 144 -2.16 5.28 -3.73
N GLY A 145 -1.29 6.24 -4.00
CA GLY A 145 -0.87 6.61 -5.36
C GLY A 145 0.43 5.95 -5.79
N SER A 146 1.50 6.73 -5.93
CA SER A 146 2.76 6.33 -6.60
C SER A 146 3.58 5.25 -5.89
N HIS A 147 3.36 4.93 -4.63
CA HIS A 147 4.13 4.00 -3.77
C HIS A 147 5.66 4.28 -3.71
N LEU A 148 6.15 5.39 -4.25
CA LEU A 148 7.54 5.81 -4.15
C LEU A 148 7.70 6.85 -3.04
N ALA A 149 8.64 6.62 -2.13
CA ALA A 149 8.80 7.38 -0.90
C ALA A 149 8.90 8.90 -1.10
N ASN A 150 9.57 9.35 -2.15
CA ASN A 150 9.70 10.77 -2.45
C ASN A 150 8.39 11.41 -2.88
N GLN A 151 7.56 10.72 -3.70
CA GLN A 151 6.24 11.22 -4.08
C GLN A 151 5.27 11.14 -2.91
N VAL A 152 5.22 10.00 -2.21
CA VAL A 152 4.37 9.84 -1.02
C VAL A 152 4.69 10.89 0.05
N SER A 153 5.96 11.25 0.23
CA SER A 153 6.35 12.32 1.17
C SER A 153 5.79 13.68 0.75
N LYS A 154 5.77 14.01 -0.54
CA LYS A 154 5.13 15.25 -1.03
C LYS A 154 3.60 15.21 -0.82
N ASP A 155 2.99 14.06 -1.07
CA ASP A 155 1.55 13.89 -0.89
C ASP A 155 1.16 14.05 0.58
N ILE A 156 1.98 13.55 1.53
CA ILE A 156 1.81 13.80 2.97
C ILE A 156 1.88 15.30 3.29
N GLU A 157 2.90 16.02 2.81
CA GLU A 157 3.04 17.47 3.09
C GLU A 157 1.88 18.27 2.49
N ASN A 158 1.48 17.97 1.27
CA ASN A 158 0.33 18.61 0.64
C ASN A 158 -0.98 18.28 1.39
N ALA A 159 -1.18 17.03 1.77
CA ALA A 159 -2.34 16.59 2.54
C ALA A 159 -2.38 17.29 3.90
N LEU A 160 -1.27 17.39 4.63
CA LEU A 160 -1.20 18.11 5.92
C LEU A 160 -1.60 19.58 5.80
N TYR A 161 -1.26 20.24 4.68
CA TYR A 161 -1.65 21.63 4.44
C TYR A 161 -3.16 21.77 4.27
N TYR A 162 -3.81 20.84 3.56
CA TYR A 162 -5.26 20.88 3.29
C TYR A 162 -6.10 20.07 4.29
N LEU A 163 -5.47 19.45 5.29
CA LEU A 163 -6.16 18.70 6.34
C LEU A 163 -6.88 19.65 7.30
N ALA A 164 -8.10 19.31 7.69
CA ALA A 164 -8.79 19.93 8.81
C ALA A 164 -7.98 19.74 10.10
N ASP A 165 -8.16 20.61 11.09
CA ASP A 165 -7.36 20.53 12.33
C ASP A 165 -7.59 19.21 13.09
N ASP A 166 -8.80 18.68 13.06
CA ASP A 166 -9.20 17.39 13.64
C ASP A 166 -9.23 16.25 12.61
N GLY A 167 -8.65 16.47 11.43
CA GLY A 167 -8.64 15.52 10.32
C GLY A 167 -7.57 14.44 10.42
N TYR A 168 -7.66 13.48 9.50
CA TYR A 168 -6.76 12.33 9.42
C TYR A 168 -6.22 12.14 8.00
N ILE A 169 -4.92 11.83 7.88
CA ILE A 169 -4.36 11.24 6.68
C ILE A 169 -4.33 9.74 6.90
N VAL A 170 -4.86 8.99 5.96
CA VAL A 170 -4.80 7.52 5.92
C VAL A 170 -3.93 7.12 4.74
N MET A 171 -3.05 6.16 4.92
CA MET A 171 -2.09 5.73 3.90
C MET A 171 -2.15 4.22 3.74
N HIS A 172 -2.06 3.74 2.52
CA HIS A 172 -1.95 2.32 2.24
C HIS A 172 -0.48 1.87 2.15
N ASP A 173 -0.23 0.55 2.16
CA ASP A 173 1.09 -0.04 1.89
C ASP A 173 2.23 0.36 2.85
N CYS A 174 1.90 0.69 4.10
CA CYS A 174 2.89 1.11 5.08
C CYS A 174 3.65 -0.03 5.74
N ASN A 175 3.18 -1.30 5.61
CA ASN A 175 3.76 -2.46 6.31
C ASN A 175 4.14 -3.61 5.36
N PRO A 176 5.09 -3.45 4.43
CA PRO A 176 5.47 -4.49 3.49
C PRO A 176 5.96 -5.75 4.20
N PRO A 177 5.44 -6.96 3.88
CA PRO A 177 5.80 -8.21 4.56
C PRO A 177 7.27 -8.58 4.39
N THR A 178 7.83 -8.39 3.18
CA THR A 178 9.23 -8.68 2.84
C THR A 178 9.89 -7.54 2.08
N GLU A 179 11.21 -7.60 1.93
CA GLU A 179 11.98 -6.66 1.10
C GLU A 179 11.56 -6.68 -0.37
N PHE A 180 11.02 -7.80 -0.85
CA PHE A 180 10.54 -7.95 -2.23
C PHE A 180 9.27 -7.14 -2.47
N HIS A 181 8.38 -7.05 -1.48
CA HIS A 181 7.22 -6.16 -1.51
C HIS A 181 7.64 -4.68 -1.40
N ALA A 182 8.72 -4.42 -0.66
CA ALA A 182 9.26 -3.08 -0.37
C ALA A 182 10.17 -2.53 -1.48
N SER A 183 10.24 -3.16 -2.65
CA SER A 183 11.13 -2.75 -3.75
C SER A 183 10.66 -1.46 -4.43
N GLU A 184 11.59 -0.72 -5.04
CA GLU A 184 11.26 0.45 -5.86
C GLU A 184 10.74 0.07 -7.25
N ASN A 185 10.93 -1.19 -7.67
CA ASN A 185 10.63 -1.63 -9.01
C ASN A 185 9.31 -2.42 -9.06
N TYR A 186 8.27 -1.80 -9.60
CA TYR A 186 6.95 -2.40 -9.80
C TYR A 186 6.91 -3.51 -10.87
N TYR A 187 7.71 -3.38 -11.92
CA TYR A 187 7.58 -4.24 -13.11
C TYR A 187 8.32 -5.58 -13.01
N TYR A 188 8.94 -5.88 -11.89
CA TYR A 188 9.70 -7.12 -11.76
C TYR A 188 8.80 -8.32 -11.43
N ARG A 189 8.19 -8.89 -12.46
CA ARG A 189 7.24 -10.02 -12.34
C ARG A 189 7.82 -11.31 -11.78
N LEU A 190 9.14 -11.48 -11.84
CA LEU A 190 9.84 -12.64 -11.27
C LEU A 190 10.30 -12.39 -9.83
N SER A 191 9.88 -11.30 -9.22
CA SER A 191 10.11 -11.07 -7.80
C SER A 191 9.42 -12.16 -6.96
N PRO A 192 10.02 -12.57 -5.84
CA PRO A 192 9.34 -13.44 -4.87
C PRO A 192 7.96 -12.96 -4.43
N SER A 193 7.70 -11.65 -4.44
CA SER A 193 6.39 -11.07 -4.14
C SER A 193 5.35 -11.25 -5.26
N GLY A 194 5.74 -11.77 -6.42
CA GLY A 194 4.83 -12.01 -7.54
C GLY A 194 4.33 -10.73 -8.20
N GLY A 195 3.21 -10.25 -7.95
CA GLY A 195 2.67 -8.96 -8.44
C GLY A 195 2.26 -8.04 -7.29
N PHE A 196 2.48 -8.50 -6.04
CA PHE A 196 2.16 -7.69 -4.86
C PHE A 196 3.29 -6.72 -4.57
N TRP A 197 2.95 -5.44 -4.43
CA TRP A 197 3.95 -4.38 -4.36
C TRP A 197 3.49 -3.21 -3.48
N ASN A 198 4.11 -3.09 -2.32
CA ASN A 198 3.94 -1.94 -1.43
C ASN A 198 4.86 -0.77 -1.80
N GLY A 199 5.87 -1.03 -2.62
CA GLY A 199 6.87 -0.04 -2.95
C GLY A 199 7.64 0.48 -1.74
N THR A 200 8.00 1.74 -1.78
CA THR A 200 8.75 2.39 -0.70
C THR A 200 7.89 3.30 0.18
N THR A 201 6.56 3.15 0.16
CA THR A 201 5.62 3.92 0.99
C THR A 201 5.99 3.87 2.47
N TRP A 202 6.42 2.71 2.98
CA TRP A 202 6.86 2.54 4.35
C TRP A 202 7.98 3.52 4.76
N LYS A 203 8.89 3.87 3.83
CA LYS A 203 9.98 4.83 4.10
C LYS A 203 9.42 6.23 4.36
N ALA A 204 8.46 6.66 3.55
CA ALA A 204 7.78 7.94 3.73
C ALA A 204 6.99 7.98 5.05
N PHE A 205 6.27 6.89 5.37
CA PHE A 205 5.54 6.78 6.63
C PHE A 205 6.48 6.80 7.84
N VAL A 206 7.55 5.99 7.86
CA VAL A 206 8.56 6.01 8.94
C VAL A 206 9.22 7.39 9.08
N ASN A 207 9.45 8.10 7.96
CA ASN A 207 9.95 9.47 8.01
C ASN A 207 8.95 10.43 8.66
N ALA A 208 7.67 10.34 8.30
CA ALA A 208 6.61 11.11 8.94
C ALA A 208 6.52 10.81 10.44
N ARG A 209 6.74 9.54 10.85
CA ARG A 209 6.75 9.14 12.27
C ARG A 209 7.91 9.71 13.11
N LYS A 210 8.93 10.30 12.49
CA LYS A 210 10.01 11.03 13.20
C LYS A 210 9.59 12.45 13.60
N ARG A 211 8.46 12.95 13.07
CA ARG A 211 7.95 14.30 13.36
C ARG A 211 7.35 14.36 14.76
N THR A 212 7.42 15.54 15.36
CA THR A 212 6.87 15.82 16.70
C THR A 212 5.62 16.68 16.65
N ASP A 213 5.23 17.16 15.47
CA ASP A 213 4.05 18.01 15.23
C ASP A 213 2.83 17.22 14.75
N ILE A 214 2.98 15.91 14.59
CA ILE A 214 1.89 14.97 14.24
C ILE A 214 2.02 13.70 15.07
N TYR A 215 0.88 13.06 15.30
CA TYR A 215 0.77 11.72 15.87
C TYR A 215 0.50 10.70 14.79
N SER A 216 0.97 9.47 14.99
CA SER A 216 0.84 8.45 13.94
C SER A 216 0.90 7.03 14.48
N CYS A 217 0.13 6.14 13.87
CA CYS A 217 0.19 4.70 14.06
C CYS A 217 -0.03 3.98 12.72
N CYS A 218 0.32 2.71 12.66
CA CYS A 218 -0.01 1.83 11.54
C CYS A 218 -0.87 0.68 12.05
N ILE A 219 -2.00 0.46 11.42
CA ILE A 219 -2.89 -0.65 11.72
C ILE A 219 -2.38 -1.88 10.96
N ASP A 220 -2.17 -3.00 11.66
CA ASP A 220 -1.64 -4.25 11.12
C ASP A 220 -2.71 -5.02 10.34
N SER A 221 -3.18 -4.43 9.27
CA SER A 221 -4.17 -4.97 8.35
C SER A 221 -3.97 -4.39 6.95
N ASP A 222 -4.48 -5.08 5.92
CA ASP A 222 -4.53 -4.59 4.54
C ASP A 222 -3.21 -3.93 4.09
N TRP A 223 -2.09 -4.67 4.15
CA TRP A 223 -0.74 -4.22 3.78
C TRP A 223 -0.16 -3.09 4.66
N GLY A 224 -0.80 -2.82 5.79
CA GLY A 224 -0.46 -1.75 6.72
C GLY A 224 -1.12 -0.43 6.39
N VAL A 225 -2.16 -0.11 7.16
CA VAL A 225 -2.89 1.15 7.04
C VAL A 225 -2.31 2.17 8.01
N GLY A 226 -1.49 3.09 7.48
CA GLY A 226 -0.91 4.19 8.24
C GLY A 226 -1.94 5.29 8.51
N VAL A 227 -1.97 5.81 9.73
CA VAL A 227 -2.85 6.93 10.12
C VAL A 227 -2.01 8.05 10.72
N LEU A 228 -2.20 9.28 10.25
CA LEU A 228 -1.56 10.49 10.77
C LEU A 228 -2.64 11.47 11.23
N SER A 229 -2.41 12.17 12.33
CA SER A 229 -3.28 13.24 12.84
C SER A 229 -2.47 14.35 13.50
N LYS A 230 -2.97 15.60 13.44
CA LYS A 230 -2.39 16.75 14.16
C LYS A 230 -2.79 16.77 15.64
N ASN A 231 -3.97 16.25 15.95
CA ASN A 231 -4.58 16.44 17.27
C ASN A 231 -4.85 15.15 18.04
N LYS A 232 -5.00 14.00 17.32
CA LYS A 232 -5.30 12.72 17.97
C LYS A 232 -3.98 12.03 18.33
N ASP A 233 -3.72 11.91 19.62
CA ASP A 233 -2.52 11.26 20.12
C ASP A 233 -2.62 9.73 19.94
N PHE A 234 -1.82 9.17 19.04
CA PHE A 234 -1.65 7.74 18.83
C PHE A 234 -0.32 7.22 19.42
N GLY A 235 0.42 8.05 20.14
CA GLY A 235 1.71 7.74 20.71
C GLY A 235 2.85 8.59 20.14
N HIS A 236 4.05 8.33 20.63
CA HIS A 236 5.22 9.17 20.37
C HIS A 236 5.85 8.91 18.99
N ALA A 237 6.62 9.90 18.53
CA ALA A 237 7.50 9.78 17.37
C ALA A 237 8.47 8.59 17.53
N THR A 238 8.86 7.99 16.40
CA THR A 238 9.83 6.89 16.43
C THR A 238 11.24 7.42 16.67
N ASP A 239 12.00 6.72 17.51
CA ASP A 239 13.43 6.96 17.77
C ASP A 239 14.31 5.89 17.12
N VAL A 240 13.74 5.01 16.29
CA VAL A 240 14.48 3.96 15.57
C VAL A 240 15.44 4.61 14.57
N LYS A 241 16.74 4.36 14.76
CA LYS A 241 17.78 4.81 13.85
C LYS A 241 17.86 3.88 12.65
N ASN A 242 17.50 4.38 11.48
CA ASN A 242 17.62 3.71 10.19
C ASN A 242 17.79 4.80 9.12
N ASP A 243 18.98 5.40 9.08
CA ASP A 243 19.23 6.60 8.26
C ASP A 243 19.23 6.30 6.76
N PHE A 244 19.53 5.05 6.38
CA PHE A 244 19.56 4.60 4.99
C PHE A 244 18.29 3.83 4.58
N TYR A 245 17.30 3.71 5.48
CA TYR A 245 16.09 2.93 5.24
C TYR A 245 16.37 1.49 4.80
N GLU A 246 17.30 0.83 5.48
CA GLU A 246 17.60 -0.59 5.29
C GLU A 246 16.42 -1.43 5.74
N PHE A 247 15.96 -2.33 4.85
CA PHE A 247 14.77 -3.15 5.13
C PHE A 247 14.99 -4.08 6.34
N TYR A 248 16.19 -4.63 6.49
CA TYR A 248 16.53 -5.50 7.62
C TYR A 248 16.33 -4.79 8.98
N ILE A 249 16.85 -3.56 9.11
CA ILE A 249 16.67 -2.75 10.33
C ILE A 249 15.20 -2.43 10.56
N PHE A 250 14.47 -2.11 9.51
CA PHE A 250 13.03 -1.89 9.59
C PHE A 250 12.31 -3.16 10.04
N ALA A 251 12.60 -4.31 9.47
CA ALA A 251 11.95 -5.59 9.78
C ALA A 251 12.16 -6.00 11.25
N GLU A 252 13.38 -5.85 11.79
CA GLU A 252 13.68 -6.13 13.20
C GLU A 252 12.98 -5.16 14.16
N ASN A 253 12.75 -3.92 13.75
CA ASN A 253 12.16 -2.87 14.58
C ASN A 253 10.75 -2.48 14.10
N ARG A 254 10.08 -3.30 13.31
CA ARG A 254 8.81 -3.05 12.62
C ARG A 254 7.75 -2.44 13.54
N LYS A 255 7.47 -3.09 14.66
CA LYS A 255 6.47 -2.62 15.64
C LYS A 255 6.75 -1.19 16.13
N LYS A 256 8.00 -0.89 16.44
CA LYS A 256 8.41 0.43 16.95
C LYS A 256 8.50 1.47 15.83
N SER A 257 9.04 1.11 14.67
CA SER A 257 9.15 1.98 13.50
C SER A 257 7.78 2.45 13.02
N LEU A 258 6.79 1.55 13.02
CA LEU A 258 5.44 1.84 12.55
C LEU A 258 4.47 2.30 13.65
N ASN A 259 4.80 2.13 14.94
CA ASN A 259 3.79 2.11 16.01
C ASN A 259 2.65 1.16 15.60
N LEU A 260 3.03 -0.10 15.30
CA LEU A 260 2.13 -1.09 14.73
C LEU A 260 1.16 -1.58 15.81
N ILE A 261 -0.13 -1.43 15.54
CA ILE A 261 -1.22 -1.77 16.47
C ILE A 261 -2.31 -2.58 15.75
N THR A 262 -3.16 -3.25 16.50
CA THR A 262 -4.36 -3.89 15.95
C THR A 262 -5.45 -2.85 15.66
N PHE A 263 -6.46 -3.24 14.89
CA PHE A 263 -7.62 -2.35 14.67
C PHE A 263 -8.42 -2.17 15.96
N GLU A 264 -8.51 -3.19 16.80
CA GLU A 264 -9.13 -3.12 18.12
C GLU A 264 -8.45 -2.04 18.98
N ASP A 265 -7.12 -2.07 19.08
CA ASP A 265 -6.35 -1.04 19.82
C ASP A 265 -6.57 0.36 19.24
N PHE A 266 -6.66 0.46 17.89
CA PHE A 266 -6.95 1.74 17.23
C PHE A 266 -8.32 2.29 17.63
N THR A 267 -9.34 1.43 17.73
CA THR A 267 -10.69 1.90 18.12
C THR A 267 -10.76 2.42 19.55
N GLU A 268 -9.89 1.94 20.45
CA GLU A 268 -9.84 2.42 21.86
C GLU A 268 -9.49 3.92 21.97
N PHE A 269 -8.73 4.47 21.00
CA PHE A 269 -8.43 5.90 20.99
C PHE A 269 -9.68 6.78 20.80
N PHE A 270 -10.81 6.24 20.38
CA PHE A 270 -12.03 6.99 20.09
C PHE A 270 -13.14 6.79 21.12
N LYS A 271 -12.87 6.02 22.17
CA LYS A 271 -13.76 5.90 23.34
C LYS A 271 -13.48 7.01 24.32
#